data_69116ebab0d4b15948409c5dc1c6ad7b
#
_entry.id   69116ebab0d4b15948409c5dc1c6ad7b
#
_cell.length_a   1.000
_cell.length_b   1.000
_cell.length_c   1.000
_cell.angle_alpha   90.00
_cell.angle_beta   90.00
_cell.angle_gamma   90.00
#
_symmetry.space_group_name_H-M   'P 1'
#
loop_
_entity.id
_entity.type
_entity.pdbx_description
1 polymer ?
#
loop_
_entity_poly.entity_id
_entity_poly.type
_entity_poly.pdbx_seq_one_letter_code
_entity_poly.pdbx_strand_id
1 'polypeptide(L)'
;MMQTDTTLDQLLQSVEQNGVCVEKERHVFLVSGVDVVFPHVVVLLCLRGTARVMFDMQEIAVEKNDYGILMPGHVFRHIACSEDYAYARVVISAEMISELKAHAFSHDSDKFHYAPQGHLTDVQAKRMMAMLELLEAIASHDLYDLQLRRQMLLAQLAVGYEFINYYRREQDKQWAESRPVKLYTQFCDLVVEHYKENRNVYYYAGLLDYEPRYFSKVFRQYSNGLSPQEWIQQYVATQAKLIMDTDPKQTVKETAYQLGFPTTANFCRYFKRATGIYPQEYKERNTLQR
;
A
#
# COMPACT_ATOMS: atom_id res chain seq x y z
N MET A 1 4.05 8.70 31.45
CA MET A 1 5.20 9.08 30.63
C MET A 1 4.69 9.22 29.22
N MET A 2 4.52 10.44 28.69
CA MET A 2 4.12 10.65 27.29
C MET A 2 5.26 10.14 26.41
N GLN A 3 5.01 9.08 25.64
CA GLN A 3 5.92 8.69 24.57
C GLN A 3 5.95 9.85 23.57
N THR A 4 7.12 10.41 23.34
CA THR A 4 7.36 11.42 22.31
C THR A 4 6.94 10.84 20.96
N ASP A 5 6.02 11.53 20.28
CA ASP A 5 5.58 11.12 18.94
C ASP A 5 6.79 11.07 18.01
N THR A 6 7.09 9.87 17.49
CA THR A 6 8.11 9.66 16.46
C THR A 6 7.70 10.44 15.21
N THR A 7 8.56 11.31 14.72
CA THR A 7 8.31 12.01 13.46
C THR A 7 8.41 11.05 12.27
N LEU A 8 7.83 11.42 11.13
CA LEU A 8 7.92 10.62 9.89
C LEU A 8 9.38 10.36 9.51
N ASP A 9 10.26 11.37 9.64
CA ASP A 9 11.68 11.26 9.31
C ASP A 9 12.40 10.27 10.24
N GLN A 10 12.11 10.30 11.54
CA GLN A 10 12.68 9.34 12.50
C GLN A 10 12.24 7.91 12.21
N LEU A 11 10.96 7.72 11.81
CA LEU A 11 10.45 6.42 11.39
C LEU A 11 11.19 5.92 10.15
N LEU A 12 11.29 6.74 9.10
CA LEU A 12 11.96 6.38 7.86
C LEU A 12 13.44 6.07 8.09
N GLN A 13 14.14 6.88 8.90
CA GLN A 13 15.52 6.63 9.27
C GLN A 13 15.70 5.30 10.02
N SER A 14 14.79 4.97 10.94
CA SER A 14 14.82 3.68 11.65
C SER A 14 14.62 2.50 10.69
N VAL A 15 13.73 2.63 9.72
CA VAL A 15 13.48 1.60 8.71
C VAL A 15 14.68 1.42 7.77
N GLU A 16 15.33 2.50 7.36
CA GLU A 16 16.55 2.44 6.55
C GLU A 16 17.70 1.74 7.26
N GLN A 17 17.85 1.99 8.57
CA GLN A 17 18.93 1.39 9.38
C GLN A 17 18.69 -0.08 9.73
N ASN A 18 17.46 -0.43 10.08
CA ASN A 18 17.12 -1.75 10.65
C ASN A 18 16.35 -2.65 9.69
N GLY A 19 15.87 -2.12 8.57
CA GLY A 19 15.00 -2.81 7.61
C GLY A 19 13.54 -2.91 8.05
N VAL A 20 13.26 -2.80 9.35
CA VAL A 20 11.91 -2.88 9.95
C VAL A 20 11.81 -1.91 11.12
N CYS A 21 10.65 -1.27 11.26
CA CYS A 21 10.25 -0.52 12.44
C CYS A 21 8.87 -0.97 12.90
N VAL A 22 8.73 -1.26 14.20
CA VAL A 22 7.46 -1.66 14.82
C VAL A 22 7.06 -0.62 15.85
N GLU A 23 5.82 -0.16 15.79
CA GLU A 23 5.23 0.74 16.77
C GLU A 23 3.87 0.21 17.23
N LYS A 24 3.66 0.20 18.53
CA LYS A 24 2.42 -0.28 19.18
C LYS A 24 1.71 0.86 19.88
N GLU A 25 0.39 0.76 19.97
CA GLU A 25 -0.45 1.72 20.70
C GLU A 25 -0.25 3.19 20.29
N ARG A 26 -0.21 3.45 18.99
CA ARG A 26 -0.19 4.81 18.46
C ARG A 26 -1.62 5.37 18.45
N HIS A 27 -1.77 6.61 18.85
CA HIS A 27 -3.06 7.30 18.93
C HIS A 27 -3.20 8.39 17.87
N VAL A 28 -2.12 8.81 17.26
CA VAL A 28 -2.10 9.89 16.28
C VAL A 28 -1.39 9.40 15.02
N PHE A 29 -2.00 9.62 13.87
CA PHE A 29 -1.33 9.44 12.60
C PHE A 29 -0.24 10.50 12.43
N LEU A 30 0.90 10.10 11.89
CA LEU A 30 2.06 10.99 11.68
C LEU A 30 1.70 12.26 10.90
N VAL A 31 0.73 12.14 10.00
CA VAL A 31 0.23 13.26 9.19
C VAL A 31 -1.28 13.12 9.04
N SER A 32 -2.04 14.14 9.47
CA SER A 32 -3.49 14.16 9.33
C SER A 32 -3.92 15.18 8.26
N GLY A 33 -4.90 14.79 7.44
CA GLY A 33 -5.47 15.65 6.41
C GLY A 33 -4.64 15.83 5.14
N VAL A 34 -3.43 15.22 5.05
CA VAL A 34 -2.52 15.32 3.90
C VAL A 34 -2.36 13.94 3.26
N ASP A 35 -2.24 13.90 1.93
CA ASP A 35 -1.90 12.69 1.20
C ASP A 35 -0.44 12.29 1.49
N VAL A 36 -0.25 11.06 1.93
CA VAL A 36 1.06 10.47 2.20
C VAL A 36 1.28 9.28 1.28
N VAL A 37 2.43 9.22 0.65
CA VAL A 37 2.90 8.05 -0.10
C VAL A 37 4.11 7.48 0.63
N PHE A 38 3.99 6.26 1.12
CA PHE A 38 5.11 5.60 1.77
C PHE A 38 5.99 4.89 0.74
N PRO A 39 7.33 5.04 0.82
CA PRO A 39 8.26 4.29 -0.04
C PRO A 39 8.44 2.83 0.42
N HIS A 40 7.85 2.47 1.54
CA HIS A 40 7.98 1.18 2.23
C HIS A 40 6.61 0.50 2.37
N VAL A 41 6.61 -0.79 2.66
CA VAL A 41 5.38 -1.50 3.03
C VAL A 41 5.01 -1.11 4.47
N VAL A 42 3.74 -0.74 4.68
CA VAL A 42 3.20 -0.45 6.01
C VAL A 42 2.05 -1.39 6.30
N VAL A 43 2.15 -2.15 7.38
CA VAL A 43 1.05 -2.98 7.91
C VAL A 43 0.48 -2.27 9.13
N LEU A 44 -0.83 -2.05 9.12
CA LEU A 44 -1.59 -1.41 10.19
C LEU A 44 -2.55 -2.41 10.81
N LEU A 45 -2.72 -2.37 12.12
CA LEU A 45 -3.76 -3.10 12.86
C LEU A 45 -4.47 -2.15 13.81
N CYS A 46 -5.76 -1.98 13.66
CA CYS A 46 -6.59 -1.23 14.60
C CYS A 46 -6.78 -2.03 15.89
N LEU A 47 -6.36 -1.46 17.02
CA LEU A 47 -6.45 -2.10 18.33
C LEU A 47 -7.75 -1.77 19.05
N ARG A 48 -8.22 -0.54 18.91
CA ARG A 48 -9.47 -0.02 19.51
C ARG A 48 -9.91 1.26 18.81
N GLY A 49 -11.15 1.66 19.08
CA GLY A 49 -11.76 2.83 18.47
C GLY A 49 -12.08 2.66 17.01
N THR A 50 -12.33 3.76 16.33
CA THR A 50 -12.67 3.80 14.90
C THR A 50 -11.89 4.92 14.21
N ALA A 51 -11.64 4.74 12.91
CA ALA A 51 -11.05 5.80 12.07
C ALA A 51 -11.70 5.83 10.69
N ARG A 52 -11.60 6.97 10.01
CA ARG A 52 -11.87 7.11 8.58
C ARG A 52 -10.59 7.52 7.90
N VAL A 53 -10.25 6.79 6.87
CA VAL A 53 -9.03 7.00 6.10
C VAL A 53 -9.36 7.04 4.61
N MET A 54 -8.59 7.79 3.85
CA MET A 54 -8.59 7.72 2.40
C MET A 54 -7.46 6.81 1.98
N PHE A 55 -7.77 5.80 1.20
CA PHE A 55 -6.80 4.89 0.60
C PHE A 55 -7.05 4.88 -0.91
N ASP A 56 -6.06 5.29 -1.70
CA ASP A 56 -6.14 5.35 -3.16
C ASP A 56 -7.47 5.95 -3.68
N MET A 57 -7.90 7.08 -3.15
CA MET A 57 -9.15 7.77 -3.49
C MET A 57 -10.45 7.11 -2.95
N GLN A 58 -10.34 6.07 -2.13
CA GLN A 58 -11.48 5.42 -1.47
C GLN A 58 -11.52 5.78 0.01
N GLU A 59 -12.65 6.27 0.49
CA GLU A 59 -12.86 6.44 1.92
C GLU A 59 -13.20 5.09 2.54
N ILE A 60 -12.43 4.71 3.56
CA ILE A 60 -12.54 3.44 4.27
C ILE A 60 -12.83 3.75 5.73
N ALA A 61 -13.87 3.11 6.27
CA ALA A 61 -14.09 3.04 7.71
C ALA A 61 -13.23 1.93 8.29
N VAL A 62 -12.53 2.21 9.38
CA VAL A 62 -11.66 1.29 10.10
C VAL A 62 -12.21 1.12 11.51
N GLU A 63 -12.34 -0.12 11.96
CA GLU A 63 -12.77 -0.47 13.30
C GLU A 63 -11.81 -1.46 13.96
N LYS A 64 -12.05 -1.75 15.25
CA LYS A 64 -11.19 -2.68 16.00
C LYS A 64 -11.01 -4.00 15.25
N ASN A 65 -9.78 -4.49 15.22
CA ASN A 65 -9.32 -5.70 14.53
C ASN A 65 -9.24 -5.59 13.00
N ASP A 66 -9.56 -4.45 12.41
CA ASP A 66 -9.24 -4.23 11.01
C ASP A 66 -7.74 -4.07 10.83
N TYR A 67 -7.23 -4.71 9.77
CA TYR A 67 -5.86 -4.50 9.33
C TYR A 67 -5.82 -3.87 7.94
N GLY A 68 -4.74 -3.13 7.69
CA GLY A 68 -4.45 -2.53 6.39
C GLY A 68 -3.01 -2.79 5.98
N ILE A 69 -2.76 -2.98 4.68
CA ILE A 69 -1.44 -3.15 4.10
C ILE A 69 -1.26 -2.10 3.01
N LEU A 70 -0.40 -1.14 3.27
CA LEU A 70 -0.03 -0.10 2.30
C LEU A 70 1.23 -0.57 1.58
N MET A 71 1.12 -0.83 0.29
CA MET A 71 2.27 -1.13 -0.56
C MET A 71 2.93 0.17 -1.04
N PRO A 72 4.22 0.16 -1.41
CA PRO A 72 4.85 1.33 -2.00
C PRO A 72 4.05 1.88 -3.17
N GLY A 73 3.79 3.18 -3.14
CA GLY A 73 3.01 3.88 -4.16
C GLY A 73 1.53 4.07 -3.86
N HIS A 74 1.00 3.44 -2.81
CA HIS A 74 -0.36 3.74 -2.36
C HIS A 74 -0.43 5.12 -1.72
N VAL A 75 -1.52 5.83 -1.98
CA VAL A 75 -1.82 7.12 -1.36
C VAL A 75 -2.70 6.88 -0.14
N PHE A 76 -2.23 7.34 1.00
CA PHE A 76 -2.95 7.24 2.26
C PHE A 76 -3.21 8.64 2.83
N ARG A 77 -4.41 8.87 3.38
CA ARG A 77 -4.74 10.07 4.15
C ARG A 77 -5.60 9.70 5.34
N HIS A 78 -5.20 10.14 6.50
CA HIS A 78 -6.07 10.11 7.69
C HIS A 78 -7.10 11.24 7.61
N ILE A 79 -8.38 10.93 7.83
CA ILE A 79 -9.49 11.89 7.79
C ILE A 79 -9.93 12.25 9.20
N ALA A 80 -10.28 11.26 10.01
CA ALA A 80 -10.76 11.42 11.38
C ALA A 80 -10.64 10.11 12.16
N CYS A 81 -10.61 10.18 13.48
CA CYS A 81 -10.69 9.02 14.37
C CYS A 81 -11.44 9.35 15.65
N SER A 82 -11.89 8.31 16.37
CA SER A 82 -12.45 8.45 17.72
C SER A 82 -11.35 8.78 18.73
N GLU A 83 -11.74 9.33 19.89
CA GLU A 83 -10.80 9.72 20.96
C GLU A 83 -9.99 8.52 21.51
N ASP A 84 -10.60 7.34 21.54
CA ASP A 84 -9.99 6.11 22.01
C ASP A 84 -9.23 5.33 20.93
N TYR A 85 -9.14 5.87 19.70
CA TYR A 85 -8.47 5.19 18.60
C TYR A 85 -7.03 4.87 18.91
N ALA A 86 -6.66 3.61 18.70
CA ALA A 86 -5.29 3.15 18.82
C ALA A 86 -5.00 2.08 17.76
N TYR A 87 -3.79 2.11 17.24
CA TYR A 87 -3.32 1.15 16.24
C TYR A 87 -1.87 0.74 16.49
N ALA A 88 -1.51 -0.44 15.99
CA ALA A 88 -0.13 -0.88 15.82
C ALA A 88 0.26 -0.78 14.35
N ARG A 89 1.54 -0.52 14.07
CA ARG A 89 2.06 -0.54 12.71
C ARG A 89 3.43 -1.20 12.63
N VAL A 90 3.70 -1.80 11.48
CA VAL A 90 5.02 -2.24 11.05
C VAL A 90 5.33 -1.54 9.74
N VAL A 91 6.51 -0.96 9.65
CA VAL A 91 7.05 -0.43 8.39
C VAL A 91 8.23 -1.32 7.99
N ILE A 92 8.21 -1.82 6.76
CA ILE A 92 9.18 -2.78 6.25
C ILE A 92 9.84 -2.18 5.01
N SER A 93 11.18 -2.12 4.99
CA SER A 93 11.92 -1.54 3.88
C SER A 93 11.65 -2.28 2.56
N ALA A 94 11.74 -1.55 1.44
CA ALA A 94 11.57 -2.13 0.11
C ALA A 94 12.64 -3.22 -0.17
N GLU A 95 13.85 -3.05 0.36
CA GLU A 95 14.92 -4.04 0.26
C GLU A 95 14.55 -5.34 0.97
N MET A 96 14.09 -5.27 2.22
CA MET A 96 13.68 -6.45 2.98
C MET A 96 12.48 -7.16 2.36
N ILE A 97 11.53 -6.42 1.79
CA ILE A 97 10.43 -7.02 1.00
C ILE A 97 10.94 -7.73 -0.24
N SER A 98 11.94 -7.17 -0.93
CA SER A 98 12.55 -7.82 -2.11
C SER A 98 13.23 -9.13 -1.73
N GLU A 99 13.96 -9.17 -0.62
CA GLU A 99 14.55 -10.40 -0.09
C GLU A 99 13.48 -11.41 0.34
N LEU A 100 12.45 -10.95 1.03
CA LEU A 100 11.32 -11.79 1.43
C LEU A 100 10.65 -12.45 0.21
N LYS A 101 10.41 -11.70 -0.85
CA LYS A 101 9.85 -12.23 -2.11
C LYS A 101 10.74 -13.29 -2.76
N ALA A 102 12.06 -13.13 -2.69
CA ALA A 102 13.00 -14.12 -3.22
C ALA A 102 12.99 -15.44 -2.45
N HIS A 103 12.56 -15.43 -1.19
CA HIS A 103 12.52 -16.60 -0.29
C HIS A 103 11.10 -17.07 0.03
N ALA A 104 10.07 -16.25 -0.24
CA ALA A 104 8.70 -16.54 0.10
C ALA A 104 8.07 -17.58 -0.85
N PHE A 105 7.31 -18.48 -0.27
CA PHE A 105 6.79 -19.69 -0.91
C PHE A 105 5.52 -19.50 -1.73
N SER A 106 4.92 -18.30 -1.76
CA SER A 106 3.69 -18.06 -2.52
C SER A 106 3.77 -16.85 -3.45
N HIS A 107 3.19 -17.01 -4.65
CA HIS A 107 3.13 -15.98 -5.71
C HIS A 107 2.01 -14.96 -5.48
N ASP A 108 1.33 -14.97 -4.33
CA ASP A 108 0.12 -14.19 -4.06
C ASP A 108 0.39 -12.76 -3.50
N SER A 109 1.66 -12.30 -3.47
CA SER A 109 2.02 -10.98 -2.90
C SER A 109 1.37 -9.80 -3.60
N ASP A 110 1.02 -9.96 -4.87
CA ASP A 110 0.43 -8.88 -5.67
C ASP A 110 -1.03 -8.57 -5.25
N LYS A 111 -1.69 -9.53 -4.60
CA LYS A 111 -3.05 -9.34 -4.06
C LYS A 111 -3.13 -8.25 -2.97
N PHE A 112 -2.02 -7.93 -2.29
CA PHE A 112 -2.00 -6.84 -1.32
C PHE A 112 -2.17 -5.45 -1.95
N HIS A 113 -1.91 -5.31 -3.25
CA HIS A 113 -2.17 -4.07 -3.96
C HIS A 113 -3.68 -3.79 -4.16
N TYR A 114 -4.53 -4.83 -4.17
CA TYR A 114 -5.94 -4.69 -4.59
C TYR A 114 -6.94 -4.90 -3.48
N ALA A 115 -6.56 -5.66 -2.46
CA ALA A 115 -7.35 -5.84 -1.25
C ALA A 115 -6.45 -5.59 -0.04
N PRO A 116 -6.09 -4.32 0.20
CA PRO A 116 -5.08 -3.96 1.20
C PRO A 116 -5.60 -4.08 2.63
N GLN A 117 -6.86 -4.43 2.82
CA GLN A 117 -7.53 -4.46 4.13
C GLN A 117 -8.28 -5.75 4.37
N GLY A 118 -8.54 -6.04 5.63
CA GLY A 118 -9.39 -7.13 6.07
C GLY A 118 -9.69 -7.00 7.55
N HIS A 119 -10.61 -7.86 8.02
CA HIS A 119 -11.02 -7.93 9.41
C HIS A 119 -10.52 -9.22 10.05
N LEU A 120 -9.99 -9.14 11.27
CA LEU A 120 -9.54 -10.29 12.06
C LEU A 120 -10.51 -10.57 13.19
N THR A 121 -10.69 -11.83 13.54
CA THR A 121 -11.31 -12.17 14.81
C THR A 121 -10.42 -11.76 15.99
N ASP A 122 -10.96 -11.63 17.19
CA ASP A 122 -10.17 -11.30 18.39
C ASP A 122 -8.99 -12.27 18.62
N VAL A 123 -9.17 -13.55 18.30
CA VAL A 123 -8.09 -14.55 18.40
C VAL A 123 -7.00 -14.31 17.36
N GLN A 124 -7.38 -13.99 16.14
CA GLN A 124 -6.46 -13.70 15.05
C GLN A 124 -5.69 -12.39 15.31
N ALA A 125 -6.38 -11.35 15.78
CA ALA A 125 -5.75 -10.08 16.14
C ALA A 125 -4.72 -10.25 17.28
N LYS A 126 -5.05 -11.05 18.33
CA LYS A 126 -4.10 -11.38 19.39
C LYS A 126 -2.85 -12.11 18.85
N ARG A 127 -3.01 -13.04 17.93
CA ARG A 127 -1.87 -13.74 17.29
C ARG A 127 -1.03 -12.78 16.47
N MET A 128 -1.66 -11.88 15.71
CA MET A 128 -0.95 -10.85 14.96
C MET A 128 -0.16 -9.94 15.89
N MET A 129 -0.74 -9.49 17.01
CA MET A 129 -0.02 -8.70 18.01
C MET A 129 1.19 -9.43 18.58
N ALA A 130 1.08 -10.72 18.92
CA ALA A 130 2.21 -11.52 19.40
C ALA A 130 3.35 -11.62 18.35
N MET A 131 3.01 -11.68 17.07
CA MET A 131 4.00 -11.64 15.97
C MET A 131 4.69 -10.28 15.88
N LEU A 132 3.95 -9.18 16.06
CA LEU A 132 4.50 -7.82 16.08
C LEU A 132 5.43 -7.62 17.28
N GLU A 133 5.07 -8.13 18.46
CA GLU A 133 5.90 -8.08 19.66
C GLU A 133 7.22 -8.84 19.48
N LEU A 134 7.17 -10.02 18.88
CA LEU A 134 8.38 -10.77 18.55
C LEU A 134 9.25 -10.05 17.52
N LEU A 135 8.63 -9.48 16.48
CA LEU A 135 9.35 -8.71 15.48
C LEU A 135 10.06 -7.49 16.07
N GLU A 136 9.38 -6.75 16.95
CA GLU A 136 9.95 -5.63 17.70
C GLU A 136 11.11 -6.08 18.58
N ALA A 137 10.94 -7.19 19.32
CA ALA A 137 11.99 -7.73 20.18
C ALA A 137 13.26 -8.11 19.38
N ILE A 138 13.10 -8.69 18.20
CA ILE A 138 14.24 -9.01 17.31
C ILE A 138 14.88 -7.72 16.78
N ALA A 139 14.07 -6.75 16.34
CA ALA A 139 14.55 -5.50 15.75
C ALA A 139 15.32 -4.63 16.76
N SER A 140 14.89 -4.62 18.04
CA SER A 140 15.45 -3.78 19.10
C SER A 140 16.60 -4.43 19.87
N HIS A 141 16.96 -5.69 19.61
CA HIS A 141 17.91 -6.43 20.44
C HIS A 141 19.36 -6.22 19.98
N ASP A 142 20.18 -5.58 20.82
CA ASP A 142 21.60 -5.26 20.53
C ASP A 142 22.55 -6.46 20.64
N LEU A 143 22.07 -7.62 21.15
CA LEU A 143 22.92 -8.80 21.38
C LEU A 143 23.18 -9.66 20.14
N TYR A 144 22.42 -9.45 19.05
CA TYR A 144 22.62 -10.20 17.82
C TYR A 144 23.58 -9.44 16.90
N ASP A 145 24.47 -10.17 16.22
CA ASP A 145 25.15 -9.58 15.07
C ASP A 145 24.12 -9.19 13.97
N LEU A 146 24.49 -8.22 13.13
CA LEU A 146 23.59 -7.65 12.14
C LEU A 146 23.05 -8.70 11.15
N GLN A 147 23.85 -9.70 10.80
CA GLN A 147 23.48 -10.74 9.86
C GLN A 147 22.46 -11.68 10.47
N LEU A 148 22.68 -12.14 11.70
CA LEU A 148 21.73 -13.01 12.40
C LEU A 148 20.40 -12.30 12.65
N ARG A 149 20.45 -11.03 13.08
CA ARG A 149 19.26 -10.20 13.26
C ARG A 149 18.45 -10.12 11.96
N ARG A 150 19.11 -9.82 10.83
CA ARG A 150 18.45 -9.74 9.53
C ARG A 150 17.79 -11.07 9.13
N GLN A 151 18.45 -12.19 9.32
CA GLN A 151 17.89 -13.51 9.06
C GLN A 151 16.66 -13.81 9.93
N MET A 152 16.70 -13.48 11.22
CA MET A 152 15.57 -13.65 12.13
C MET A 152 14.39 -12.76 11.74
N LEU A 153 14.63 -11.51 11.36
CA LEU A 153 13.59 -10.59 10.86
C LEU A 153 12.93 -11.13 9.60
N LEU A 154 13.70 -11.61 8.62
CA LEU A 154 13.17 -12.20 7.41
C LEU A 154 12.34 -13.45 7.69
N ALA A 155 12.80 -14.34 8.57
CA ALA A 155 12.05 -15.53 8.97
C ALA A 155 10.72 -15.16 9.64
N GLN A 156 10.72 -14.17 10.55
CA GLN A 156 9.53 -13.70 11.25
C GLN A 156 8.55 -13.00 10.29
N LEU A 157 9.05 -12.20 9.35
CA LEU A 157 8.24 -11.57 8.31
C LEU A 157 7.61 -12.62 7.38
N ALA A 158 8.33 -13.69 7.04
CA ALA A 158 7.79 -14.79 6.26
C ALA A 158 6.62 -15.48 6.97
N VAL A 159 6.76 -15.73 8.28
CA VAL A 159 5.65 -16.27 9.11
C VAL A 159 4.46 -15.31 9.12
N GLY A 160 4.69 -14.01 9.33
CA GLY A 160 3.63 -12.99 9.29
C GLY A 160 2.92 -12.91 7.93
N TYR A 161 3.68 -13.00 6.86
CA TYR A 161 3.15 -13.02 5.49
C TYR A 161 2.22 -14.23 5.25
N GLU A 162 2.66 -15.45 5.59
CA GLU A 162 1.83 -16.65 5.43
C GLU A 162 0.60 -16.63 6.35
N PHE A 163 0.73 -16.05 7.55
CA PHE A 163 -0.38 -15.88 8.47
C PHE A 163 -1.48 -14.97 7.89
N ILE A 164 -1.11 -13.83 7.34
CA ILE A 164 -2.06 -12.92 6.68
C ILE A 164 -2.68 -13.60 5.46
N ASN A 165 -1.88 -14.28 4.63
CA ASN A 165 -2.38 -15.01 3.46
C ASN A 165 -3.36 -16.11 3.85
N TYR A 166 -3.09 -16.86 4.91
CA TYR A 166 -4.00 -17.90 5.40
C TYR A 166 -5.36 -17.30 5.81
N TYR A 167 -5.38 -16.21 6.58
CA TYR A 167 -6.64 -15.58 6.99
C TYR A 167 -7.39 -14.95 5.83
N ARG A 168 -6.69 -14.37 4.88
CA ARG A 168 -7.33 -13.87 3.65
C ARG A 168 -7.97 -15.00 2.87
N ARG A 169 -7.29 -16.12 2.68
CA ARG A 169 -7.87 -17.28 1.99
C ARG A 169 -9.11 -17.83 2.70
N GLU A 170 -9.15 -17.79 4.01
CA GLU A 170 -10.34 -18.18 4.78
C GLU A 170 -11.51 -17.21 4.56
N GLN A 171 -11.24 -15.90 4.53
CA GLN A 171 -12.22 -14.86 4.19
C GLN A 171 -12.61 -14.91 2.71
N ASP A 172 -11.63 -15.12 1.84
CA ASP A 172 -11.79 -15.19 0.39
C ASP A 172 -12.52 -16.45 -0.08
N LYS A 173 -12.61 -17.53 0.70
CA LYS A 173 -13.42 -18.70 0.32
C LYS A 173 -14.88 -18.34 0.02
N GLN A 174 -15.43 -17.35 0.72
CA GLN A 174 -16.76 -16.80 0.40
C GLN A 174 -16.74 -15.80 -0.77
N TRP A 175 -15.60 -15.15 -1.03
CA TRP A 175 -15.43 -14.10 -2.05
C TRP A 175 -14.78 -14.63 -3.33
N ALA A 176 -13.77 -15.48 -3.22
CA ALA A 176 -12.96 -15.98 -4.34
C ALA A 176 -13.73 -16.88 -5.31
N GLU A 177 -14.85 -17.46 -4.90
CA GLU A 177 -15.73 -18.23 -5.79
C GLU A 177 -16.59 -17.34 -6.68
N SER A 178 -16.72 -16.05 -6.36
CA SER A 178 -17.49 -15.16 -7.20
C SER A 178 -16.67 -14.73 -8.44
N ARG A 179 -17.17 -15.10 -9.61
CA ARG A 179 -16.60 -14.74 -10.93
C ARG A 179 -16.27 -13.25 -11.07
N PRO A 180 -17.07 -12.32 -10.51
CA PRO A 180 -16.80 -10.88 -10.55
C PRO A 180 -15.58 -10.41 -9.76
N VAL A 181 -15.30 -10.99 -8.59
CA VAL A 181 -14.12 -10.64 -7.78
C VAL A 181 -12.84 -11.07 -8.47
N LYS A 182 -12.81 -12.29 -9.04
CA LYS A 182 -11.68 -12.76 -9.85
C LYS A 182 -11.40 -11.82 -11.00
N LEU A 183 -12.46 -11.35 -11.68
CA LEU A 183 -12.33 -10.41 -12.79
C LEU A 183 -11.71 -9.08 -12.35
N TYR A 184 -12.16 -8.52 -11.22
CA TYR A 184 -11.58 -7.31 -10.64
C TYR A 184 -10.09 -7.49 -10.33
N THR A 185 -9.74 -8.56 -9.61
CA THR A 185 -8.35 -8.85 -9.20
C THR A 185 -7.45 -9.05 -10.42
N GLN A 186 -7.85 -9.90 -11.36
CA GLN A 186 -7.08 -10.15 -12.59
C GLN A 186 -6.83 -8.90 -13.42
N PHE A 187 -7.83 -8.01 -13.51
CA PHE A 187 -7.64 -6.73 -14.18
C PHE A 187 -6.57 -5.88 -13.50
N CYS A 188 -6.64 -5.75 -12.18
CA CYS A 188 -5.67 -4.98 -11.43
C CYS A 188 -4.25 -5.56 -11.62
N ASP A 189 -4.08 -6.89 -11.55
CA ASP A 189 -2.81 -7.58 -11.80
C ASP A 189 -2.24 -7.23 -13.19
N LEU A 190 -3.07 -7.33 -14.22
CA LEU A 190 -2.69 -6.98 -15.58
C LEU A 190 -2.31 -5.51 -15.75
N VAL A 191 -3.00 -4.60 -15.06
CA VAL A 191 -2.64 -3.18 -15.11
C VAL A 191 -1.27 -2.95 -14.47
N VAL A 192 -0.98 -3.56 -13.32
CA VAL A 192 0.34 -3.46 -12.67
C VAL A 192 1.44 -3.97 -13.58
N GLU A 193 1.21 -5.05 -14.29
CA GLU A 193 2.17 -5.62 -15.22
C GLU A 193 2.40 -4.75 -16.47
N HIS A 194 1.32 -4.18 -17.03
CA HIS A 194 1.34 -3.58 -18.38
C HIS A 194 1.09 -2.07 -18.44
N TYR A 195 0.94 -1.34 -17.32
CA TYR A 195 0.56 0.10 -17.34
C TYR A 195 1.56 1.01 -18.06
N LYS A 196 2.82 0.62 -18.14
CA LYS A 196 3.84 1.37 -18.89
C LYS A 196 3.64 1.27 -20.40
N GLU A 197 3.14 0.13 -20.86
CA GLU A 197 2.97 -0.21 -22.27
C GLU A 197 1.58 0.18 -22.77
N ASN A 198 0.55 -0.08 -21.95
CA ASN A 198 -0.83 0.16 -22.34
C ASN A 198 -1.68 0.73 -21.19
N ARG A 199 -2.52 1.71 -21.50
CA ARG A 199 -3.41 2.40 -20.54
C ARG A 199 -4.84 2.43 -21.01
N ASN A 200 -5.18 1.61 -22.02
CA ASN A 200 -6.50 1.53 -22.61
C ASN A 200 -7.27 0.34 -22.02
N VAL A 201 -8.44 0.60 -21.46
CA VAL A 201 -9.31 -0.43 -20.87
C VAL A 201 -9.66 -1.56 -21.86
N TYR A 202 -9.77 -1.24 -23.16
CA TYR A 202 -10.08 -2.26 -24.19
C TYR A 202 -8.98 -3.31 -24.32
N TYR A 203 -7.72 -2.93 -24.13
CA TYR A 203 -6.59 -3.87 -24.11
C TYR A 203 -6.76 -4.90 -22.99
N TYR A 204 -7.04 -4.46 -21.78
CA TYR A 204 -7.21 -5.31 -20.61
C TYR A 204 -8.49 -6.17 -20.69
N ALA A 205 -9.58 -5.60 -21.16
CA ALA A 205 -10.81 -6.35 -21.39
C ALA A 205 -10.59 -7.48 -22.42
N GLY A 206 -9.79 -7.22 -23.45
CA GLY A 206 -9.39 -8.23 -24.44
C GLY A 206 -8.52 -9.35 -23.85
N LEU A 207 -7.56 -9.01 -22.98
CA LEU A 207 -6.73 -10.03 -22.29
C LEU A 207 -7.58 -10.92 -21.36
N LEU A 208 -8.64 -10.36 -20.79
CA LEU A 208 -9.53 -11.08 -19.87
C LEU A 208 -10.67 -11.82 -20.59
N ASP A 209 -10.76 -11.68 -21.92
CA ASP A 209 -11.85 -12.25 -22.74
C ASP A 209 -13.26 -11.82 -22.29
N TYR A 210 -13.39 -10.53 -21.99
CA TYR A 210 -14.69 -9.93 -21.62
C TYR A 210 -15.08 -8.79 -22.55
N GLU A 211 -16.39 -8.69 -22.80
CA GLU A 211 -16.96 -7.53 -23.48
C GLU A 211 -16.77 -6.26 -22.60
N PRO A 212 -16.20 -5.15 -23.14
CA PRO A 212 -15.81 -3.98 -22.35
C PRO A 212 -16.93 -3.32 -21.53
N ARG A 213 -18.18 -3.36 -22.01
CA ARG A 213 -19.33 -2.80 -21.28
C ARG A 213 -19.69 -3.66 -20.06
N TYR A 214 -19.73 -4.98 -20.24
CA TYR A 214 -19.98 -5.92 -19.15
C TYR A 214 -18.86 -5.82 -18.11
N PHE A 215 -17.61 -5.85 -18.57
CA PHE A 215 -16.43 -5.67 -17.72
C PHE A 215 -16.52 -4.39 -16.87
N SER A 216 -16.80 -3.23 -17.51
CA SER A 216 -16.91 -1.94 -16.81
C SER A 216 -18.05 -1.90 -15.78
N LYS A 217 -19.16 -2.56 -16.06
CA LYS A 217 -20.28 -2.67 -15.12
C LYS A 217 -19.91 -3.48 -13.88
N VAL A 218 -19.29 -4.64 -14.09
CA VAL A 218 -18.85 -5.52 -13.00
C VAL A 218 -17.75 -4.83 -12.18
N PHE A 219 -16.75 -4.26 -12.84
CA PHE A 219 -15.64 -3.60 -12.18
C PHE A 219 -16.09 -2.49 -11.21
N ARG A 220 -17.04 -1.64 -11.62
CA ARG A 220 -17.58 -0.57 -10.77
C ARG A 220 -18.18 -1.04 -9.45
N GLN A 221 -18.70 -2.26 -9.40
CA GLN A 221 -19.30 -2.83 -8.19
C GLN A 221 -18.24 -3.12 -7.10
N TYR A 222 -16.99 -3.37 -7.53
CA TYR A 222 -15.88 -3.74 -6.63
C TYR A 222 -14.82 -2.65 -6.48
N SER A 223 -14.91 -1.59 -7.27
CA SER A 223 -14.00 -0.44 -7.26
C SER A 223 -14.60 0.82 -6.64
N ASN A 224 -15.61 0.69 -5.78
CA ASN A 224 -16.37 1.81 -5.20
C ASN A 224 -16.88 2.81 -6.25
N GLY A 225 -17.37 2.28 -7.37
CA GLY A 225 -17.97 3.08 -8.43
C GLY A 225 -16.99 3.61 -9.48
N LEU A 226 -15.68 3.43 -9.32
CA LEU A 226 -14.71 3.82 -10.33
C LEU A 226 -14.86 2.99 -11.60
N SER A 227 -14.75 3.63 -12.76
CA SER A 227 -14.59 2.88 -14.00
C SER A 227 -13.17 2.30 -14.11
N PRO A 228 -12.97 1.22 -14.87
CA PRO A 228 -11.63 0.67 -15.10
C PRO A 228 -10.64 1.70 -15.65
N GLN A 229 -11.09 2.61 -16.51
CA GLN A 229 -10.25 3.65 -17.10
C GLN A 229 -9.82 4.70 -16.05
N GLU A 230 -10.73 5.08 -15.14
CA GLU A 230 -10.41 5.97 -14.01
C GLU A 230 -9.42 5.28 -13.07
N TRP A 231 -9.60 4.00 -12.80
CA TRP A 231 -8.69 3.23 -11.96
C TRP A 231 -7.27 3.18 -12.56
N ILE A 232 -7.12 2.87 -13.87
CA ILE A 232 -5.82 2.92 -14.57
C ILE A 232 -5.20 4.32 -14.45
N GLN A 233 -6.01 5.37 -14.63
CA GLN A 233 -5.51 6.75 -14.54
C GLN A 233 -4.96 7.08 -13.16
N GLN A 234 -5.69 6.70 -12.12
CA GLN A 234 -5.27 6.92 -10.73
C GLN A 234 -4.01 6.11 -10.40
N TYR A 235 -3.97 4.83 -10.81
CA TYR A 235 -2.81 3.98 -10.58
C TYR A 235 -1.53 4.58 -11.21
N VAL A 236 -1.60 4.98 -12.47
CA VAL A 236 -0.45 5.59 -13.17
C VAL A 236 -0.05 6.92 -12.54
N ALA A 237 -1.01 7.74 -12.10
CA ALA A 237 -0.72 8.98 -11.41
C ALA A 237 -0.06 8.75 -10.04
N THR A 238 -0.47 7.70 -9.32
CA THR A 238 0.17 7.27 -8.07
C THR A 238 1.61 6.83 -8.30
N GLN A 239 1.87 6.03 -9.34
CA GLN A 239 3.23 5.65 -9.72
C GLN A 239 4.09 6.87 -10.10
N ALA A 240 3.50 7.86 -10.78
CA ALA A 240 4.19 9.11 -11.11
C ALA A 240 4.58 9.90 -9.86
N LYS A 241 3.67 10.01 -8.89
CA LYS A 241 3.94 10.67 -7.59
C LYS A 241 5.09 9.96 -6.88
N LEU A 242 5.03 8.62 -6.76
CA LEU A 242 6.07 7.83 -6.12
C LEU A 242 7.45 8.08 -6.74
N ILE A 243 7.56 8.05 -8.06
CA ILE A 243 8.81 8.30 -8.78
C ILE A 243 9.34 9.71 -8.45
N MET A 244 8.48 10.74 -8.50
CA MET A 244 8.88 12.13 -8.22
C MET A 244 9.23 12.37 -6.75
N ASP A 245 8.63 11.62 -5.82
CA ASP A 245 8.88 11.74 -4.39
C ASP A 245 10.14 10.98 -3.96
N THR A 246 10.43 9.84 -4.58
CA THR A 246 11.62 9.03 -4.29
C THR A 246 12.91 9.71 -4.79
N ASP A 247 12.87 10.37 -5.95
CA ASP A 247 14.00 11.14 -6.45
C ASP A 247 13.58 12.59 -6.78
N PRO A 248 13.77 13.53 -5.84
CA PRO A 248 13.44 14.94 -6.05
C PRO A 248 14.19 15.60 -7.21
N LYS A 249 15.36 15.05 -7.60
CA LYS A 249 16.15 15.56 -8.73
C LYS A 249 15.62 15.10 -10.08
N GLN A 250 14.85 14.01 -10.11
CA GLN A 250 14.29 13.47 -11.34
C GLN A 250 13.34 14.49 -11.99
N THR A 251 13.55 14.79 -13.25
CA THR A 251 12.75 15.75 -13.99
C THR A 251 11.38 15.18 -14.38
N VAL A 252 10.41 16.05 -14.63
CA VAL A 252 9.10 15.65 -15.17
C VAL A 252 9.22 14.89 -16.49
N LYS A 253 10.24 15.23 -17.30
CA LYS A 253 10.54 14.54 -18.54
C LYS A 253 11.01 13.10 -18.31
N GLU A 254 11.92 12.88 -17.39
CA GLU A 254 12.42 11.55 -17.03
C GLU A 254 11.31 10.69 -16.45
N THR A 255 10.50 11.25 -15.56
CA THR A 255 9.30 10.56 -15.02
C THR A 255 8.36 10.12 -16.15
N ALA A 256 8.10 10.99 -17.13
CA ALA A 256 7.26 10.66 -18.27
C ALA A 256 7.79 9.45 -19.05
N TYR A 257 9.08 9.41 -19.34
CA TYR A 257 9.71 8.31 -20.09
C TYR A 257 9.78 7.02 -19.27
N GLN A 258 10.08 7.11 -17.97
CA GLN A 258 10.10 5.95 -17.08
C GLN A 258 8.73 5.27 -16.97
N LEU A 259 7.66 6.06 -17.07
CA LEU A 259 6.28 5.59 -17.12
C LEU A 259 5.83 5.15 -18.53
N GLY A 260 6.67 5.20 -19.54
CA GLY A 260 6.34 4.77 -20.89
C GLY A 260 5.46 5.77 -21.66
N PHE A 261 5.51 7.08 -21.36
CA PHE A 261 4.82 8.08 -22.17
C PHE A 261 5.67 8.50 -23.36
N PRO A 262 5.10 8.60 -24.56
CA PRO A 262 5.85 8.98 -25.76
C PRO A 262 6.34 10.43 -25.72
N THR A 263 5.65 11.30 -24.98
CA THR A 263 6.05 12.70 -24.80
C THR A 263 5.72 13.20 -23.40
N THR A 264 6.50 14.17 -22.91
CA THR A 264 6.23 14.88 -21.64
C THR A 264 4.84 15.55 -21.64
N ALA A 265 4.43 16.11 -22.78
CA ALA A 265 3.12 16.76 -22.93
C ALA A 265 1.95 15.78 -22.72
N ASN A 266 2.07 14.54 -23.23
CA ASN A 266 1.06 13.51 -23.02
C ASN A 266 0.98 13.12 -21.53
N PHE A 267 2.13 12.95 -20.89
CA PHE A 267 2.20 12.69 -19.46
C PHE A 267 1.58 13.82 -18.63
N CYS A 268 1.95 15.08 -18.89
CA CYS A 268 1.41 16.23 -18.15
C CYS A 268 -0.11 16.32 -18.22
N ARG A 269 -0.71 16.11 -19.40
CA ARG A 269 -2.17 16.08 -19.57
C ARG A 269 -2.80 14.92 -18.84
N TYR A 270 -2.20 13.75 -18.91
CA TYR A 270 -2.67 12.53 -18.26
C TYR A 270 -2.66 12.70 -16.73
N PHE A 271 -1.55 13.16 -16.18
CA PHE A 271 -1.37 13.40 -14.74
C PHE A 271 -2.34 14.46 -14.24
N LYS A 272 -2.47 15.61 -14.94
CA LYS A 272 -3.43 16.65 -14.59
C LYS A 272 -4.88 16.16 -14.59
N ARG A 273 -5.24 15.31 -15.55
CA ARG A 273 -6.59 14.71 -15.60
C ARG A 273 -6.86 13.82 -14.39
N ALA A 274 -5.87 13.09 -13.91
CA ALA A 274 -5.99 12.18 -12.77
C ALA A 274 -5.94 12.89 -11.42
N THR A 275 -5.14 13.98 -11.30
CA THR A 275 -4.81 14.61 -10.02
C THR A 275 -5.35 16.03 -9.85
N GLY A 276 -5.82 16.65 -10.93
CA GLY A 276 -6.26 18.06 -10.96
C GLY A 276 -5.14 19.09 -11.14
N ILE A 277 -3.87 18.73 -10.90
CA ILE A 277 -2.71 19.62 -10.98
C ILE A 277 -1.65 19.11 -11.97
N TYR A 278 -0.75 19.98 -12.41
CA TYR A 278 0.36 19.56 -13.27
C TYR A 278 1.49 18.88 -12.46
N PRO A 279 2.27 17.96 -13.07
CA PRO A 279 3.39 17.28 -12.39
C PRO A 279 4.42 18.26 -11.81
N GLN A 280 4.71 19.36 -12.51
CA GLN A 280 5.63 20.37 -12.03
C GLN A 280 5.10 21.06 -10.76
N GLU A 281 3.84 21.43 -10.75
CA GLU A 281 3.18 22.02 -9.59
C GLU A 281 3.17 21.03 -8.39
N TYR A 282 2.95 19.74 -8.65
CA TYR A 282 3.04 18.70 -7.64
C TYR A 282 4.43 18.66 -6.98
N LYS A 283 5.52 18.66 -7.79
CA LYS A 283 6.89 18.67 -7.29
C LYS A 283 7.21 19.91 -6.46
N GLU A 284 6.78 21.09 -6.90
CA GLU A 284 7.00 22.35 -6.18
C GLU A 284 6.32 22.36 -4.81
N ARG A 285 5.07 21.87 -4.73
CA ARG A 285 4.34 21.76 -3.45
C ARG A 285 5.06 20.82 -2.47
N ASN A 286 5.57 19.69 -2.92
CA ASN A 286 6.25 18.72 -2.06
C ASN A 286 7.65 19.19 -1.64
N THR A 287 8.32 20.04 -2.45
CA THR A 287 9.61 20.62 -2.08
C THR A 287 9.47 21.69 -0.97
N LEU A 288 8.32 22.38 -0.91
CA LEU A 288 8.02 23.36 0.13
C LEU A 288 7.57 22.76 1.46
N GLN A 289 7.21 21.48 1.48
CA GLN A 289 6.75 20.75 2.67
C GLN A 289 7.85 19.88 3.33
N ARG A 290 9.02 19.81 2.73
CA ARG A 290 10.24 19.18 3.26
C ARG A 290 11.17 20.25 3.84
#